data_5a280c7a31207ce79cc825e918f24050
#
_entry.id   5a280c7a31207ce79cc825e918f24050
#
_cell.length_a   1.000
_cell.length_b   1.000
_cell.length_c   1.000
_cell.angle_alpha   90.00
_cell.angle_beta   90.00
_cell.angle_gamma   90.00
#
_symmetry.space_group_name_H-M   'P 1'
#
loop_
_entity.id
_entity.type
_entity.pdbx_description
1 polymer ?
#
loop_
_entity_poly.entity_id
_entity_poly.type
_entity_poly.pdbx_seq_one_letter_code
_entity_poly.pdbx_strand_id
1 'polypeptide(L)'
;MAAEIDGRVFWGVRQVAGSTVRPPAYQLLADELRAEITSGRLQPGERLPPEPELCVRSGVSRSTVREALRLLASQYLIVTTRGVTGGSFVAHPDASQLSEALSTGLTLLSNSAGVGFADLLELRRALEIPAAALAATRRTEENLAELRAALFDPDHDDLDKMLLAHAEFHSAVAKSTGNPLFELVTRPLYHVTYGEEVMENLPPGYWARIDADHRELVDCLAAREPDAAATVGRRHLDFIVIANQR
;
A
#
# COMPACT_ATOMS: atom_id res chain seq x y z
N MET A 1 19.95 -21.76 -29.86
CA MET A 1 18.60 -21.63 -30.41
C MET A 1 17.81 -20.83 -29.39
N ALA A 2 17.79 -19.50 -29.55
CA ALA A 2 17.16 -18.55 -28.62
C ALA A 2 15.69 -18.42 -28.98
N ALA A 3 14.80 -18.69 -28.04
CA ALA A 3 13.36 -18.43 -28.15
C ALA A 3 13.11 -16.99 -27.72
N GLU A 4 12.63 -16.15 -28.62
CA GLU A 4 12.09 -14.83 -28.39
C GLU A 4 10.89 -14.96 -27.47
N ILE A 5 10.94 -14.27 -26.32
CA ILE A 5 9.81 -14.12 -25.40
C ILE A 5 9.16 -12.78 -25.74
N ASP A 6 7.98 -12.86 -26.36
CA ASP A 6 7.11 -11.74 -26.68
C ASP A 6 6.68 -11.03 -25.35
N GLY A 7 7.10 -9.76 -25.21
CA GLY A 7 6.98 -8.96 -23.99
C GLY A 7 5.56 -8.46 -23.70
N ARG A 8 4.61 -9.34 -23.40
CA ARG A 8 3.28 -8.99 -22.88
C ARG A 8 3.12 -9.50 -21.46
N VAL A 9 3.27 -8.61 -20.50
CA VAL A 9 2.84 -8.88 -19.13
C VAL A 9 1.32 -8.85 -19.06
N PHE A 10 0.71 -10.03 -19.20
CA PHE A 10 -0.72 -10.22 -18.97
C PHE A 10 -0.94 -10.49 -17.47
N TRP A 11 -1.60 -9.57 -16.79
CA TRP A 11 -2.28 -9.89 -15.53
C TRP A 11 -3.44 -10.83 -15.88
N GLY A 12 -3.23 -12.13 -15.62
CA GLY A 12 -4.20 -13.16 -15.95
C GLY A 12 -5.41 -13.12 -15.06
N VAL A 13 -6.47 -12.46 -15.54
CA VAL A 13 -7.82 -12.86 -15.14
C VAL A 13 -8.03 -14.26 -15.74
N ARG A 14 -8.16 -15.28 -14.89
CA ARG A 14 -8.52 -16.63 -15.29
C ARG A 14 -9.78 -16.55 -16.13
N GLN A 15 -9.68 -16.76 -17.45
CA GLN A 15 -10.84 -16.97 -18.30
C GLN A 15 -11.56 -18.22 -17.81
N VAL A 16 -12.71 -18.03 -17.19
CA VAL A 16 -13.70 -19.10 -17.04
C VAL A 16 -14.17 -19.42 -18.44
N ALA A 17 -13.77 -20.55 -18.96
CA ALA A 17 -14.21 -21.04 -20.26
C ALA A 17 -15.74 -21.17 -20.26
N GLY A 18 -16.43 -20.44 -21.17
CA GLY A 18 -17.81 -20.72 -21.47
C GLY A 18 -18.81 -19.56 -21.37
N SER A 19 -18.45 -18.35 -21.88
CA SER A 19 -19.46 -17.42 -22.43
C SER A 19 -18.69 -16.26 -23.11
N THR A 20 -18.79 -16.15 -24.43
CA THR A 20 -18.32 -15.00 -25.22
C THR A 20 -19.35 -13.85 -25.07
N VAL A 21 -19.59 -13.40 -23.83
CA VAL A 21 -20.35 -12.18 -23.61
C VAL A 21 -19.43 -11.01 -23.97
N ARG A 22 -19.76 -10.34 -25.10
CA ARG A 22 -19.04 -9.12 -25.51
C ARG A 22 -19.10 -8.13 -24.35
N PRO A 23 -17.94 -7.56 -23.90
CA PRO A 23 -17.92 -6.58 -22.83
C PRO A 23 -18.90 -5.43 -23.11
N PRO A 24 -19.59 -4.90 -22.10
CA PRO A 24 -20.46 -3.74 -22.27
C PRO A 24 -19.70 -2.55 -22.88
N ALA A 25 -20.39 -1.73 -23.67
CA ALA A 25 -19.75 -0.61 -24.40
C ALA A 25 -19.05 0.39 -23.45
N TYR A 26 -19.56 0.60 -22.24
CA TYR A 26 -18.91 1.44 -21.24
C TYR A 26 -17.57 0.86 -20.77
N GLN A 27 -17.48 -0.45 -20.67
CA GLN A 27 -16.23 -1.12 -20.24
C GLN A 27 -15.16 -1.02 -21.34
N LEU A 28 -15.55 -1.21 -22.62
CA LEU A 28 -14.62 -1.03 -23.74
C LEU A 28 -14.07 0.38 -23.80
N LEU A 29 -14.91 1.41 -23.60
CA LEU A 29 -14.46 2.80 -23.55
C LEU A 29 -13.57 3.06 -22.33
N ALA A 30 -13.90 2.50 -21.16
CA ALA A 30 -13.06 2.63 -19.97
C ALA A 30 -11.68 1.98 -20.18
N ASP A 31 -11.63 0.81 -20.83
CA ASP A 31 -10.39 0.10 -21.12
C ASP A 31 -9.51 0.87 -22.11
N GLU A 32 -10.12 1.51 -23.13
CA GLU A 32 -9.42 2.41 -24.07
C GLU A 32 -8.79 3.59 -23.35
N LEU A 33 -9.58 4.32 -22.55
CA LEU A 33 -9.09 5.48 -21.79
C LEU A 33 -8.04 5.07 -20.74
N ARG A 34 -8.22 3.93 -20.07
CA ARG A 34 -7.22 3.36 -19.15
C ARG A 34 -5.89 3.11 -19.86
N ALA A 35 -5.91 2.55 -21.07
CA ALA A 35 -4.71 2.32 -21.85
C ALA A 35 -4.03 3.64 -22.26
N GLU A 36 -4.79 4.70 -22.54
CA GLU A 36 -4.24 6.03 -22.80
C GLU A 36 -3.56 6.62 -21.57
N ILE A 37 -4.16 6.47 -20.39
CA ILE A 37 -3.60 6.94 -19.11
C ILE A 37 -2.34 6.13 -18.74
N THR A 38 -2.44 4.80 -18.73
CA THR A 38 -1.32 3.94 -18.30
C THR A 38 -0.14 3.94 -19.25
N SER A 39 -0.36 4.23 -20.55
CA SER A 39 0.72 4.43 -21.53
C SER A 39 1.35 5.82 -21.47
N GLY A 40 0.81 6.74 -20.66
CA GLY A 40 1.26 8.12 -20.57
C GLY A 40 0.85 9.01 -21.75
N ARG A 41 -0.05 8.55 -22.62
CA ARG A 41 -0.63 9.43 -23.67
C ARG A 41 -1.52 10.52 -23.07
N LEU A 42 -2.21 10.19 -21.97
CA LEU A 42 -2.87 11.18 -21.09
C LEU A 42 -2.05 11.26 -19.80
N GLN A 43 -1.52 12.43 -19.52
CA GLN A 43 -0.65 12.68 -18.38
C GLN A 43 -1.44 12.95 -17.08
N PRO A 44 -0.90 12.68 -15.87
CA PRO A 44 -1.52 13.10 -14.62
C PRO A 44 -1.85 14.60 -14.63
N GLY A 45 -3.07 14.95 -14.21
CA GLY A 45 -3.60 16.31 -14.24
C GLY A 45 -4.16 16.76 -15.60
N GLU A 46 -3.93 16.02 -16.67
CA GLU A 46 -4.46 16.34 -17.98
C GLU A 46 -5.99 16.14 -18.03
N ARG A 47 -6.67 17.04 -18.73
CA ARG A 47 -8.11 16.98 -18.91
C ARG A 47 -8.47 15.96 -19.99
N LEU A 48 -9.38 15.03 -19.66
CA LEU A 48 -9.96 14.13 -20.65
C LEU A 48 -10.82 14.90 -21.66
N PRO A 49 -10.99 14.37 -22.89
CA PRO A 49 -11.94 14.93 -23.85
C PRO A 49 -13.34 15.06 -23.22
N PRO A 50 -14.08 16.14 -23.51
CA PRO A 50 -15.44 16.36 -23.00
C PRO A 50 -16.39 15.22 -23.37
N GLU A 51 -17.42 14.94 -22.52
CA GLU A 51 -18.40 13.89 -22.78
C GLU A 51 -18.97 13.87 -24.23
N PRO A 52 -19.33 15.04 -24.83
CA PRO A 52 -19.82 15.04 -26.23
C PRO A 52 -18.79 14.54 -27.24
N GLU A 53 -17.52 14.87 -27.04
CA GLU A 53 -16.43 14.43 -27.91
C GLU A 53 -16.16 12.94 -27.75
N LEU A 54 -16.17 12.42 -26.51
CA LEU A 54 -16.08 11.00 -26.22
C LEU A 54 -17.25 10.22 -26.86
N CYS A 55 -18.46 10.77 -26.87
CA CYS A 55 -19.62 10.17 -27.57
C CYS A 55 -19.36 10.03 -29.06
N VAL A 56 -18.84 11.07 -29.70
CA VAL A 56 -18.55 11.07 -31.14
C VAL A 56 -17.40 10.11 -31.45
N ARG A 57 -16.33 10.16 -30.69
CA ARG A 57 -15.12 9.32 -30.89
C ARG A 57 -15.42 7.82 -30.75
N SER A 58 -16.19 7.45 -29.75
CA SER A 58 -16.47 6.04 -29.44
C SER A 58 -17.79 5.50 -30.00
N GLY A 59 -18.63 6.38 -30.58
CA GLY A 59 -19.93 5.97 -31.14
C GLY A 59 -20.95 5.49 -30.10
N VAL A 60 -20.83 5.93 -28.83
CA VAL A 60 -21.69 5.50 -27.74
C VAL A 60 -22.54 6.64 -27.15
N SER A 61 -23.58 6.28 -26.39
CA SER A 61 -24.46 7.26 -25.74
C SER A 61 -23.77 8.04 -24.61
N ARG A 62 -24.32 9.20 -24.24
CA ARG A 62 -23.85 9.99 -23.08
C ARG A 62 -23.92 9.20 -21.77
N SER A 63 -24.94 8.35 -21.58
CA SER A 63 -25.05 7.52 -20.39
C SER A 63 -23.93 6.49 -20.33
N THR A 64 -23.55 5.89 -21.47
CA THR A 64 -22.43 4.96 -21.60
C THR A 64 -21.10 5.63 -21.28
N VAL A 65 -20.87 6.87 -21.79
CA VAL A 65 -19.66 7.65 -21.48
C VAL A 65 -19.59 7.93 -19.97
N ARG A 66 -20.68 8.38 -19.35
CA ARG A 66 -20.71 8.64 -17.90
C ARG A 66 -20.42 7.41 -17.08
N GLU A 67 -20.93 6.24 -17.49
CA GLU A 67 -20.65 4.99 -16.80
C GLU A 67 -19.18 4.59 -16.92
N ALA A 68 -18.57 4.75 -18.10
CA ALA A 68 -17.13 4.56 -18.29
C ALA A 68 -16.29 5.48 -17.39
N LEU A 69 -16.65 6.78 -17.34
CA LEU A 69 -15.95 7.75 -16.47
C LEU A 69 -16.15 7.42 -14.97
N ARG A 70 -17.33 6.97 -14.55
CA ARG A 70 -17.55 6.51 -13.16
C ARG A 70 -16.66 5.30 -12.84
N LEU A 71 -16.57 4.33 -13.75
CA LEU A 71 -15.69 3.17 -13.58
C LEU A 71 -14.22 3.59 -13.44
N LEU A 72 -13.73 4.50 -14.27
CA LEU A 72 -12.37 5.02 -14.15
C LEU A 72 -12.14 5.80 -12.85
N ALA A 73 -13.14 6.58 -12.41
CA ALA A 73 -13.08 7.31 -11.14
C ALA A 73 -13.06 6.36 -9.93
N SER A 74 -13.84 5.27 -9.94
CA SER A 74 -13.81 4.23 -8.89
C SER A 74 -12.50 3.46 -8.83
N GLN A 75 -11.70 3.51 -9.88
CA GLN A 75 -10.36 2.93 -9.97
C GLN A 75 -9.24 3.95 -9.70
N TYR A 76 -9.59 5.14 -9.24
CA TYR A 76 -8.65 6.23 -8.95
C TYR A 76 -7.82 6.69 -10.16
N LEU A 77 -8.26 6.40 -11.39
CA LEU A 77 -7.57 6.81 -12.61
C LEU A 77 -7.91 8.24 -13.02
N ILE A 78 -9.09 8.72 -12.66
CA ILE A 78 -9.53 10.08 -12.94
C ILE A 78 -10.24 10.70 -11.73
N VAL A 79 -10.25 12.03 -11.69
CA VAL A 79 -11.10 12.84 -10.80
C VAL A 79 -12.06 13.67 -11.62
N THR A 80 -13.31 13.81 -11.16
CA THR A 80 -14.32 14.62 -11.86
C THR A 80 -14.70 15.81 -11.00
N THR A 81 -14.55 17.02 -11.57
CA THR A 81 -14.94 18.28 -10.94
C THR A 81 -16.19 18.84 -11.58
N ARG A 82 -17.05 19.52 -10.79
CA ARG A 82 -18.27 20.18 -11.27
C ARG A 82 -18.02 21.67 -11.50
N GLY A 83 -18.86 22.29 -12.32
CA GLY A 83 -18.83 23.75 -12.56
C GLY A 83 -18.46 24.12 -14.00
N VAL A 84 -18.37 25.42 -14.28
CA VAL A 84 -18.09 25.96 -15.62
C VAL A 84 -16.73 25.51 -16.15
N THR A 85 -15.74 25.41 -15.28
CA THR A 85 -14.39 24.85 -15.58
C THR A 85 -14.27 23.38 -15.25
N GLY A 86 -15.37 22.69 -14.92
CA GLY A 86 -15.40 21.29 -14.54
C GLY A 86 -15.04 20.36 -15.69
N GLY A 87 -14.83 19.09 -15.35
CA GLY A 87 -14.48 18.04 -16.30
C GLY A 87 -13.89 16.84 -15.59
N SER A 88 -13.50 15.83 -16.38
CA SER A 88 -12.74 14.69 -15.89
C SER A 88 -11.26 14.93 -16.19
N PHE A 89 -10.42 14.70 -15.21
CA PHE A 89 -8.96 14.90 -15.28
C PHE A 89 -8.27 13.60 -14.86
N VAL A 90 -7.14 13.27 -15.48
CA VAL A 90 -6.31 12.16 -15.02
C VAL A 90 -5.87 12.42 -13.58
N ALA A 91 -6.08 11.45 -12.73
CA ALA A 91 -5.69 11.58 -11.32
C ALA A 91 -4.16 11.63 -11.18
N HIS A 92 -3.68 12.37 -10.21
CA HIS A 92 -2.32 12.21 -9.74
C HIS A 92 -2.28 10.93 -8.88
N PRO A 93 -1.29 10.04 -9.08
CA PRO A 93 -1.12 8.89 -8.21
C PRO A 93 -1.03 9.33 -6.75
N ASP A 94 -1.93 8.85 -5.91
CA ASP A 94 -1.93 9.09 -4.48
C ASP A 94 -1.63 7.77 -3.77
N ALA A 95 -0.41 7.67 -3.23
CA ALA A 95 0.04 6.50 -2.51
C ALA A 95 -0.83 6.20 -1.28
N SER A 96 -1.41 7.24 -0.64
CA SER A 96 -2.28 7.05 0.53
C SER A 96 -3.59 6.35 0.17
N GLN A 97 -4.24 6.74 -0.93
CA GLN A 97 -5.46 6.09 -1.41
C GLN A 97 -5.23 4.64 -1.83
N LEU A 98 -4.10 4.36 -2.49
CA LEU A 98 -3.73 3.00 -2.86
C LEU A 98 -3.44 2.14 -1.63
N SER A 99 -2.76 2.69 -0.63
CA SER A 99 -2.47 2.03 0.64
C SER A 99 -3.76 1.72 1.41
N GLU A 100 -4.73 2.65 1.45
CA GLU A 100 -6.03 2.45 2.10
C GLU A 100 -6.87 1.36 1.41
N ALA A 101 -6.90 1.36 0.08
CA ALA A 101 -7.58 0.32 -0.70
C ALA A 101 -6.96 -1.06 -0.46
N LEU A 102 -5.62 -1.14 -0.39
CA LEU A 102 -4.89 -2.37 -0.09
C LEU A 102 -5.16 -2.82 1.36
N SER A 103 -5.17 -1.91 2.33
CA SER A 103 -5.51 -2.19 3.73
C SER A 103 -6.91 -2.82 3.86
N THR A 104 -7.91 -2.20 3.22
CA THR A 104 -9.28 -2.73 3.17
C THR A 104 -9.32 -4.14 2.58
N GLY A 105 -8.63 -4.34 1.44
CA GLY A 105 -8.56 -5.65 0.78
C GLY A 105 -7.91 -6.72 1.65
N LEU A 106 -6.81 -6.40 2.32
CA LEU A 106 -6.11 -7.31 3.24
C LEU A 106 -6.97 -7.65 4.46
N THR A 107 -7.66 -6.68 5.05
CA THR A 107 -8.60 -6.93 6.16
C THR A 107 -9.70 -7.91 5.75
N LEU A 108 -10.29 -7.73 4.57
CA LEU A 108 -11.30 -8.65 4.05
C LEU A 108 -10.73 -10.06 3.82
N LEU A 109 -9.51 -10.18 3.31
CA LEU A 109 -8.84 -11.46 3.10
C LEU A 109 -8.54 -12.16 4.43
N SER A 110 -8.05 -11.44 5.43
CA SER A 110 -7.77 -11.99 6.76
C SER A 110 -9.05 -12.48 7.45
N ASN A 111 -10.16 -11.76 7.32
CA ASN A 111 -11.46 -12.17 7.88
C ASN A 111 -12.10 -13.35 7.14
N SER A 112 -11.65 -13.67 5.92
CA SER A 112 -12.21 -14.74 5.08
C SER A 112 -11.50 -16.09 5.21
N ALA A 113 -10.68 -16.29 6.23
CA ALA A 113 -9.88 -17.52 6.46
C ALA A 113 -8.86 -17.85 5.35
N GLY A 114 -8.51 -16.87 4.51
CA GLY A 114 -7.53 -17.06 3.42
C GLY A 114 -6.11 -16.63 3.75
N VAL A 115 -5.94 -15.71 4.72
CA VAL A 115 -4.64 -15.16 5.13
C VAL A 115 -4.59 -15.13 6.65
N GLY A 116 -3.61 -15.84 7.22
CA GLY A 116 -3.38 -15.89 8.65
C GLY A 116 -2.34 -14.87 9.13
N PHE A 117 -2.25 -14.71 10.45
CA PHE A 117 -1.24 -13.87 11.09
C PHE A 117 0.20 -14.28 10.68
N ALA A 118 0.46 -15.58 10.54
CA ALA A 118 1.76 -16.10 10.12
C ALA A 118 2.14 -15.63 8.71
N ASP A 119 1.18 -15.61 7.77
CA ASP A 119 1.41 -15.16 6.40
C ASP A 119 1.75 -13.67 6.34
N LEU A 120 1.06 -12.84 7.16
CA LEU A 120 1.35 -11.42 7.29
C LEU A 120 2.75 -11.18 7.86
N LEU A 121 3.15 -11.93 8.88
CA LEU A 121 4.49 -11.80 9.48
C LEU A 121 5.60 -12.30 8.54
N GLU A 122 5.36 -13.35 7.75
CA GLU A 122 6.31 -13.79 6.72
C GLU A 122 6.56 -12.66 5.69
N LEU A 123 5.47 -12.02 5.22
CA LEU A 123 5.58 -10.89 4.30
C LEU A 123 6.28 -9.68 4.95
N ARG A 124 5.94 -9.35 6.20
CA ARG A 124 6.61 -8.29 6.95
C ARG A 124 8.11 -8.53 7.07
N ARG A 125 8.54 -9.75 7.38
CA ARG A 125 9.96 -10.12 7.43
C ARG A 125 10.66 -9.90 6.09
N ALA A 126 10.02 -10.30 5.00
CA ALA A 126 10.58 -10.14 3.66
C ALA A 126 10.76 -8.67 3.25
N LEU A 127 9.95 -7.76 3.80
CA LEU A 127 9.97 -6.34 3.46
C LEU A 127 10.72 -5.49 4.49
N GLU A 128 10.44 -5.66 5.79
CA GLU A 128 10.91 -4.76 6.83
C GLU A 128 12.39 -4.97 7.20
N ILE A 129 12.88 -6.20 7.18
CA ILE A 129 14.31 -6.45 7.49
C ILE A 129 15.24 -5.78 6.47
N PRO A 130 15.06 -5.95 5.15
CA PRO A 130 15.85 -5.18 4.18
C PRO A 130 15.55 -3.69 4.21
N ALA A 131 14.32 -3.27 4.54
CA ALA A 131 13.99 -1.85 4.69
C ALA A 131 14.79 -1.19 5.81
N ALA A 132 14.96 -1.85 6.97
CA ALA A 132 15.77 -1.35 8.07
C ALA A 132 17.24 -1.11 7.65
N ALA A 133 17.83 -2.06 6.92
CA ALA A 133 19.19 -1.90 6.38
C ALA A 133 19.30 -0.74 5.38
N LEU A 134 18.33 -0.62 4.47
CA LEU A 134 18.29 0.49 3.51
C LEU A 134 18.07 1.83 4.20
N ALA A 135 17.19 1.89 5.20
CA ALA A 135 16.93 3.08 6.00
C ALA A 135 18.20 3.57 6.70
N ALA A 136 18.99 2.67 7.29
CA ALA A 136 20.27 3.04 7.93
C ALA A 136 21.24 3.77 6.98
N THR A 137 21.26 3.38 5.70
CA THR A 137 22.12 3.99 4.69
C THR A 137 21.56 5.29 4.09
N ARG A 138 20.22 5.42 3.99
CA ARG A 138 19.55 6.45 3.17
C ARG A 138 18.82 7.52 3.97
N ARG A 139 18.53 7.27 5.24
CA ARG A 139 17.75 8.15 6.10
C ARG A 139 18.29 9.59 6.09
N THR A 140 17.42 10.57 6.19
CA THR A 140 17.74 11.98 6.43
C THR A 140 17.63 12.30 7.94
N GLU A 141 17.98 13.52 8.33
CA GLU A 141 17.79 13.98 9.72
C GLU A 141 16.29 14.16 10.05
N GLU A 142 15.47 14.55 9.05
CA GLU A 142 14.02 14.61 9.19
C GLU A 142 13.44 13.23 9.46
N ASN A 143 13.92 12.18 8.77
CA ASN A 143 13.49 10.81 9.04
C ASN A 143 13.84 10.38 10.46
N LEU A 144 15.02 10.72 10.98
CA LEU A 144 15.36 10.43 12.38
C LEU A 144 14.45 11.17 13.37
N ALA A 145 14.08 12.42 13.07
CA ALA A 145 13.14 13.16 13.90
C ALA A 145 11.75 12.51 13.90
N GLU A 146 11.24 12.08 12.73
CA GLU A 146 9.98 11.34 12.60
C GLU A 146 10.01 10.02 13.40
N LEU A 147 11.09 9.23 13.25
CA LEU A 147 11.26 7.97 13.99
C LEU A 147 11.26 8.17 15.50
N ARG A 148 11.97 9.20 15.99
CA ARG A 148 11.97 9.54 17.44
C ARG A 148 10.59 10.00 17.93
N ALA A 149 9.85 10.74 17.12
CA ALA A 149 8.50 11.19 17.45
C ALA A 149 7.49 10.03 17.47
N ALA A 150 7.74 8.94 16.74
CA ALA A 150 6.93 7.73 16.73
C ALA A 150 7.30 6.73 17.85
N LEU A 151 8.22 7.05 18.75
CA LEU A 151 8.45 6.24 19.95
C LEU A 151 7.34 6.49 20.97
N PHE A 152 7.01 5.48 21.76
CA PHE A 152 6.01 5.56 22.82
C PHE A 152 6.61 5.24 24.19
N ASP A 153 5.85 5.49 25.25
CA ASP A 153 6.23 5.16 26.62
C ASP A 153 5.30 4.07 27.16
N PRO A 154 5.77 2.81 27.29
CA PRO A 154 4.93 1.69 27.71
C PRO A 154 4.39 1.80 29.13
N ASP A 155 4.95 2.67 29.96
CA ASP A 155 4.52 2.88 31.36
C ASP A 155 3.45 3.98 31.50
N HIS A 156 3.31 4.88 30.50
CA HIS A 156 2.46 6.06 30.59
C HIS A 156 1.44 6.18 29.45
N ASP A 157 1.70 5.55 28.30
CA ASP A 157 0.82 5.63 27.14
C ASP A 157 -0.25 4.53 27.19
N ASP A 158 -1.47 4.86 26.77
CA ASP A 158 -2.53 3.87 26.60
C ASP A 158 -2.29 2.98 25.38
N LEU A 159 -3.07 1.90 25.27
CA LEU A 159 -2.94 0.91 24.22
C LEU A 159 -3.14 1.50 22.82
N ASP A 160 -4.15 2.35 22.64
CA ASP A 160 -4.48 2.94 21.35
C ASP A 160 -3.33 3.82 20.84
N LYS A 161 -2.71 4.58 21.75
CA LYS A 161 -1.54 5.40 21.45
C LYS A 161 -0.32 4.54 21.10
N MET A 162 -0.08 3.45 21.84
CA MET A 162 1.03 2.53 21.55
C MET A 162 0.86 1.83 20.20
N LEU A 163 -0.35 1.41 19.86
CA LEU A 163 -0.68 0.80 18.56
C LEU A 163 -0.44 1.76 17.40
N LEU A 164 -0.93 2.99 17.53
CA LEU A 164 -0.74 4.03 16.53
C LEU A 164 0.75 4.34 16.35
N ALA A 165 1.46 4.59 17.45
CA ALA A 165 2.89 4.88 17.43
C ALA A 165 3.72 3.75 16.81
N HIS A 166 3.37 2.48 17.13
CA HIS A 166 4.00 1.31 16.52
C HIS A 166 3.82 1.28 14.99
N ALA A 167 2.60 1.50 14.50
CA ALA A 167 2.32 1.56 13.07
C ALA A 167 3.06 2.73 12.37
N GLU A 168 3.06 3.91 12.99
CA GLU A 168 3.78 5.09 12.49
C GLU A 168 5.30 4.89 12.49
N PHE A 169 5.86 4.21 13.50
CA PHE A 169 7.28 3.89 13.55
C PHE A 169 7.73 3.04 12.36
N HIS A 170 7.02 1.95 12.09
CA HIS A 170 7.33 1.08 10.95
C HIS A 170 7.14 1.79 9.60
N SER A 171 6.12 2.65 9.49
CA SER A 171 5.92 3.51 8.31
C SER A 171 7.09 4.48 8.12
N ALA A 172 7.60 5.09 9.20
CA ALA A 172 8.75 5.98 9.16
C ALA A 172 10.05 5.23 8.77
N VAL A 173 10.25 3.98 9.22
CA VAL A 173 11.36 3.13 8.76
C VAL A 173 11.25 2.88 7.26
N ALA A 174 10.07 2.50 6.76
CA ALA A 174 9.83 2.27 5.34
C ALA A 174 10.08 3.54 4.50
N LYS A 175 9.59 4.70 4.95
CA LYS A 175 9.84 6.01 4.35
C LYS A 175 11.33 6.36 4.30
N SER A 176 12.07 6.02 5.36
CA SER A 176 13.52 6.27 5.47
C SER A 176 14.35 5.50 4.44
N THR A 177 13.78 4.51 3.76
CA THR A 177 14.42 3.83 2.61
C THR A 177 14.62 4.74 1.39
N GLY A 178 13.90 5.87 1.32
CA GLY A 178 13.86 6.74 0.14
C GLY A 178 13.15 6.13 -1.08
N ASN A 179 12.52 4.96 -0.92
CA ASN A 179 11.73 4.33 -1.96
C ASN A 179 10.25 4.30 -1.53
N PRO A 180 9.37 5.11 -2.16
CA PRO A 180 7.98 5.26 -1.72
C PRO A 180 7.17 3.96 -1.82
N LEU A 181 7.63 2.97 -2.60
CA LEU A 181 6.94 1.68 -2.71
C LEU A 181 7.05 0.85 -1.42
N PHE A 182 8.10 1.03 -0.62
CA PHE A 182 8.17 0.35 0.68
C PHE A 182 7.03 0.80 1.60
N GLU A 183 6.84 2.11 1.75
CA GLU A 183 5.74 2.64 2.57
C GLU A 183 4.37 2.22 2.03
N LEU A 184 4.17 2.33 0.71
CA LEU A 184 2.91 1.95 0.06
C LEU A 184 2.48 0.52 0.36
N VAL A 185 3.42 -0.44 0.33
CA VAL A 185 3.10 -1.87 0.49
C VAL A 185 3.16 -2.35 1.94
N THR A 186 3.94 -1.71 2.82
CA THR A 186 4.08 -2.14 4.21
C THR A 186 3.04 -1.53 5.13
N ARG A 187 2.66 -0.27 4.92
CA ARG A 187 1.68 0.43 5.76
C ARG A 187 0.37 -0.34 5.96
N PRO A 188 -0.25 -0.93 4.92
CA PRO A 188 -1.45 -1.74 5.07
C PRO A 188 -1.29 -2.94 6.00
N LEU A 189 -0.08 -3.52 6.07
CA LEU A 189 0.18 -4.71 6.88
C LEU A 189 0.09 -4.42 8.39
N TYR A 190 0.41 -3.20 8.82
CA TYR A 190 0.40 -2.83 10.23
C TYR A 190 -1.02 -2.74 10.82
N HIS A 191 -2.00 -2.36 10.01
CA HIS A 191 -3.40 -2.27 10.43
C HIS A 191 -4.10 -3.62 10.56
N VAL A 192 -3.61 -4.66 9.86
CA VAL A 192 -4.22 -6.00 9.87
C VAL A 192 -3.61 -6.90 10.95
N THR A 193 -2.41 -6.58 11.43
CA THR A 193 -1.60 -7.48 12.29
C THR A 193 -2.13 -7.60 13.72
N TYR A 194 -2.98 -6.67 14.18
CA TYR A 194 -3.46 -6.64 15.56
C TYR A 194 -4.99 -6.70 15.61
N GLY A 195 -5.56 -7.91 15.45
CA GLY A 195 -6.97 -8.17 15.78
C GLY A 195 -7.19 -8.18 17.30
N GLU A 196 -8.42 -7.97 17.77
CA GLU A 196 -8.76 -7.94 19.20
C GLU A 196 -8.27 -9.20 19.93
N GLU A 197 -8.44 -10.37 19.34
CA GLU A 197 -8.04 -11.67 19.91
C GLU A 197 -6.52 -11.79 20.14
N VAL A 198 -5.71 -11.20 19.26
CA VAL A 198 -4.24 -11.15 19.39
C VAL A 198 -3.84 -10.24 20.54
N MET A 199 -4.53 -9.12 20.72
CA MET A 199 -4.23 -8.12 21.75
C MET A 199 -4.53 -8.60 23.17
N GLU A 200 -5.58 -9.40 23.35
CA GLU A 200 -5.98 -9.95 24.66
C GLU A 200 -4.97 -10.95 25.23
N ASN A 201 -4.16 -11.58 24.39
CA ASN A 201 -3.24 -12.67 24.74
C ASN A 201 -1.77 -12.28 24.76
N LEU A 202 -1.43 -10.98 24.68
CA LEU A 202 -0.04 -10.54 24.69
C LEU A 202 0.66 -10.85 26.03
N PRO A 203 1.92 -11.33 26.00
CA PRO A 203 2.63 -11.65 27.23
C PRO A 203 2.97 -10.38 28.04
N PRO A 204 3.11 -10.49 29.37
CA PRO A 204 3.56 -9.38 30.21
C PRO A 204 4.87 -8.78 29.68
N GLY A 205 4.96 -7.45 29.65
CA GLY A 205 6.15 -6.73 29.15
C GLY A 205 6.29 -6.68 27.63
N TYR A 206 5.25 -7.11 26.88
CA TYR A 206 5.28 -7.08 25.41
C TYR A 206 5.64 -5.69 24.87
N TRP A 207 4.91 -4.66 25.29
CA TRP A 207 5.12 -3.29 24.80
C TRP A 207 6.46 -2.70 25.23
N ALA A 208 6.93 -3.03 26.44
CA ALA A 208 8.27 -2.61 26.88
C ALA A 208 9.38 -3.21 25.99
N ARG A 209 9.20 -4.45 25.53
CA ARG A 209 10.13 -5.08 24.61
C ARG A 209 10.06 -4.44 23.21
N ILE A 210 8.86 -4.15 22.72
CA ILE A 210 8.66 -3.45 21.43
C ILE A 210 9.34 -2.09 21.45
N ASP A 211 9.12 -1.28 22.50
CA ASP A 211 9.75 0.02 22.66
C ASP A 211 11.29 -0.07 22.70
N ALA A 212 11.83 -1.03 23.46
CA ALA A 212 13.27 -1.26 23.51
C ALA A 212 13.88 -1.59 22.13
N ASP A 213 13.23 -2.45 21.36
CA ASP A 213 13.68 -2.79 20.01
C ASP A 213 13.56 -1.59 19.05
N HIS A 214 12.52 -0.76 19.17
CA HIS A 214 12.37 0.47 18.38
C HIS A 214 13.48 1.48 18.68
N ARG A 215 13.79 1.72 19.96
CA ARG A 215 14.89 2.64 20.38
C ARG A 215 16.23 2.16 19.84
N GLU A 216 16.54 0.88 19.99
CA GLU A 216 17.77 0.29 19.46
C GLU A 216 17.86 0.42 17.93
N LEU A 217 16.73 0.23 17.22
CA LEU A 217 16.68 0.43 15.77
C LEU A 217 16.95 1.90 15.40
N VAL A 218 16.39 2.87 16.13
CA VAL A 218 16.70 4.30 15.93
C VAL A 218 18.20 4.57 16.10
N ASP A 219 18.82 3.97 17.12
CA ASP A 219 20.26 4.13 17.37
C ASP A 219 21.10 3.55 16.22
N CYS A 220 20.75 2.35 15.71
CA CYS A 220 21.39 1.76 14.55
C CYS A 220 21.23 2.64 13.28
N LEU A 221 20.03 3.20 13.07
CA LEU A 221 19.79 4.10 11.94
C LEU A 221 20.58 5.41 12.09
N ALA A 222 20.64 5.96 13.29
CA ALA A 222 21.42 7.16 13.58
C ALA A 222 22.93 6.93 13.33
N ALA A 223 23.44 5.78 13.75
CA ALA A 223 24.84 5.37 13.54
C ALA A 223 25.15 4.93 12.10
N ARG A 224 24.14 4.80 11.22
CA ARG A 224 24.27 4.29 9.85
C ARG A 224 24.86 2.88 9.77
N GLU A 225 24.36 1.99 10.62
CA GLU A 225 24.80 0.59 10.75
C GLU A 225 23.75 -0.38 10.11
N PRO A 226 23.82 -0.65 8.80
CA PRO A 226 22.78 -1.41 8.10
C PRO A 226 22.64 -2.86 8.60
N ASP A 227 23.74 -3.55 8.90
CA ASP A 227 23.72 -4.93 9.37
C ASP A 227 23.15 -5.04 10.80
N ALA A 228 23.47 -4.08 11.67
CA ALA A 228 22.89 -3.98 13.00
C ALA A 228 21.38 -3.70 12.91
N ALA A 229 20.97 -2.73 12.09
CA ALA A 229 19.56 -2.41 11.86
C ALA A 229 18.76 -3.63 11.35
N ALA A 230 19.29 -4.38 10.39
CA ALA A 230 18.67 -5.62 9.91
C ALA A 230 18.57 -6.68 11.01
N THR A 231 19.58 -6.77 11.88
CA THR A 231 19.59 -7.73 13.00
C THR A 231 18.54 -7.38 14.04
N VAL A 232 18.43 -6.10 14.42
CA VAL A 232 17.37 -5.61 15.33
C VAL A 232 16.00 -5.84 14.72
N GLY A 233 15.78 -5.48 13.46
CA GLY A 233 14.52 -5.70 12.75
C GLY A 233 14.11 -7.17 12.71
N ARG A 234 15.05 -8.09 12.48
CA ARG A 234 14.80 -9.54 12.52
C ARG A 234 14.38 -9.99 13.91
N ARG A 235 15.14 -9.61 14.93
CA ARG A 235 14.85 -9.97 16.33
C ARG A 235 13.48 -9.45 16.78
N HIS A 236 13.14 -8.23 16.39
CA HIS A 236 11.85 -7.61 16.65
C HIS A 236 10.69 -8.43 16.06
N LEU A 237 10.76 -8.78 14.78
CA LEU A 237 9.72 -9.58 14.13
C LEU A 237 9.67 -11.03 14.64
N ASP A 238 10.81 -11.62 15.01
CA ASP A 238 10.86 -12.95 15.64
C ASP A 238 10.15 -12.94 17.00
N PHE A 239 10.32 -11.87 17.79
CA PHE A 239 9.60 -11.70 19.05
C PHE A 239 8.08 -11.61 18.85
N ILE A 240 7.62 -10.84 17.86
CA ILE A 240 6.18 -10.74 17.54
C ILE A 240 5.60 -12.11 17.19
N VAL A 241 6.31 -12.95 16.40
CA VAL A 241 5.88 -14.31 16.08
C VAL A 241 5.70 -15.16 17.34
N ILE A 242 6.73 -15.20 18.20
CA ILE A 242 6.73 -16.03 19.41
C ILE A 242 5.63 -15.62 20.38
N ALA A 243 5.41 -14.32 20.52
CA ALA A 243 4.40 -13.77 21.42
C ALA A 243 2.97 -14.15 21.00
N ASN A 244 2.73 -14.36 19.70
CA ASN A 244 1.41 -14.66 19.14
C ASN A 244 1.17 -16.16 18.84
N GLN A 245 2.09 -17.05 19.18
CA GLN A 245 1.94 -18.51 19.05
C GLN A 245 1.46 -19.18 20.35
N ARG A 246 1.21 -18.43 21.41
CA ARG A 246 0.76 -18.90 22.72
C ARG A 246 -0.72 -18.71 22.89
#